data_79152372235b0c649496b91e9bd67767
#
_entry.id   79152372235b0c649496b91e9bd67767
#
_cell.length_a   1.000
_cell.length_b   1.000
_cell.length_c   1.000
_cell.angle_alpha   90.00
_cell.angle_beta   90.00
_cell.angle_gamma   90.00
#
_symmetry.space_group_name_H-M   'P 1'
#
loop_
_entity.id
_entity.type
_entity.pdbx_description
1 polymer ?
#
loop_
_entity_poly.entity_id
_entity_poly.type
_entity_poly.pdbx_seq_one_letter_code
_entity_poly.pdbx_strand_id
1 'polypeptide(L)'
;MNPTQARAFIRMVQDTPTILKDSRVIQMDHDTQKIEKIGFGQRILRAAQEGKALADDQKAVPTTSTVDLSTKEVIAEIDITYDTLENNIEGEGLQDTIMQILAERAAVDIEELIVNGDTSSSDPFLAQINGIRKQAASHIVDAAGEELSRQIFKRGYKAVPPKYLRIPQEFRFYTSPGIEVEWKDRVADRQTSLGDAAVQGGLSSAFGVPLKGIANMQPYTIGEADATTDVSDIILTHPKNIILGFSRNIRIEVDKDIRARKFIIVLTAKLDSKFEEEDAVAKIVKVKE
;
A
#
# COMPACT_ATOMS: atom_id res chain seq x y z
N MET A 1 -12.75 -17.48 17.83
CA MET A 1 -13.47 -16.76 16.77
C MET A 1 -13.84 -17.73 15.67
N ASN A 2 -15.08 -17.68 15.17
CA ASN A 2 -15.49 -18.48 14.04
C ASN A 2 -14.81 -17.98 12.75
N PRO A 3 -14.52 -18.86 11.75
CA PRO A 3 -13.94 -18.45 10.48
C PRO A 3 -14.73 -17.33 9.77
N THR A 4 -16.04 -17.27 10.02
CA THR A 4 -16.94 -16.24 9.49
C THR A 4 -16.65 -14.86 10.08
N GLN A 5 -16.38 -14.78 11.39
CA GLN A 5 -16.06 -13.53 12.08
C GLN A 5 -14.69 -13.00 11.67
N ALA A 6 -13.69 -13.88 11.50
CA ALA A 6 -12.38 -13.48 10.99
C ALA A 6 -12.46 -12.90 9.56
N ARG A 7 -13.29 -13.49 8.69
CA ARG A 7 -13.54 -12.97 7.34
C ARG A 7 -14.27 -11.62 7.35
N ALA A 8 -15.22 -11.43 8.28
CA ALA A 8 -15.92 -10.15 8.44
C ALA A 8 -14.94 -9.05 8.87
N PHE A 9 -14.09 -9.33 9.87
CA PHE A 9 -13.05 -8.41 10.33
C PHE A 9 -12.08 -8.02 9.20
N ILE A 10 -11.58 -8.97 8.43
CA ILE A 10 -10.72 -8.69 7.26
C ILE A 10 -11.43 -7.77 6.27
N ARG A 11 -12.73 -7.97 6.01
CA ARG A 11 -13.51 -7.08 5.14
C ARG A 11 -13.61 -5.67 5.70
N MET A 12 -13.86 -5.51 7.00
CA MET A 12 -13.90 -4.19 7.65
C MET A 12 -12.57 -3.45 7.49
N VAL A 13 -11.45 -4.13 7.71
CA VAL A 13 -10.11 -3.57 7.49
C VAL A 13 -9.90 -3.17 6.01
N GLN A 14 -10.40 -3.96 5.07
CA GLN A 14 -10.27 -3.69 3.63
C GLN A 14 -11.19 -2.59 3.12
N ASP A 15 -12.34 -2.38 3.76
CA ASP A 15 -13.32 -1.37 3.33
C ASP A 15 -12.92 0.07 3.68
N THR A 16 -11.86 0.25 4.46
CA THR A 16 -11.27 1.55 4.71
C THR A 16 -10.75 2.16 3.39
N PRO A 17 -11.03 3.44 3.08
CA PRO A 17 -10.66 4.07 1.80
C PRO A 17 -9.16 4.39 1.74
N THR A 18 -8.32 3.38 1.67
CA THR A 18 -6.87 3.42 1.78
C THR A 18 -6.22 2.59 0.67
N ILE A 19 -4.91 2.44 0.72
CA ILE A 19 -4.15 1.56 -0.17
C ILE A 19 -4.61 0.10 -0.05
N LEU A 20 -5.11 -0.30 1.14
CA LEU A 20 -5.62 -1.65 1.41
C LEU A 20 -6.76 -2.04 0.45
N LYS A 21 -7.66 -1.08 0.14
CA LYS A 21 -8.78 -1.31 -0.76
C LYS A 21 -8.36 -1.53 -2.22
N ASP A 22 -7.32 -0.82 -2.64
CA ASP A 22 -6.84 -0.87 -4.02
C ASP A 22 -5.92 -2.07 -4.27
N SER A 23 -5.24 -2.57 -3.25
CA SER A 23 -4.24 -3.63 -3.34
C SER A 23 -4.85 -5.02 -3.55
N ARG A 24 -4.00 -5.98 -3.93
CA ARG A 24 -4.37 -7.40 -4.05
C ARG A 24 -4.14 -8.10 -2.72
N VAL A 25 -5.23 -8.50 -2.07
CA VAL A 25 -5.16 -9.25 -0.82
C VAL A 25 -5.17 -10.75 -1.09
N ILE A 26 -4.24 -11.46 -0.46
CA ILE A 26 -4.13 -12.93 -0.53
C ILE A 26 -4.24 -13.47 0.89
N GLN A 27 -5.19 -14.37 1.09
CA GLN A 27 -5.29 -15.13 2.32
C GLN A 27 -4.37 -16.34 2.23
N MET A 28 -3.41 -16.41 3.14
CA MET A 28 -2.39 -17.45 3.20
C MET A 28 -2.80 -18.58 4.16
N ASP A 29 -2.48 -19.81 3.81
CA ASP A 29 -2.74 -20.97 4.65
C ASP A 29 -1.62 -21.21 5.67
N HIS A 30 -0.43 -20.70 5.40
CA HIS A 30 0.78 -20.82 6.22
C HIS A 30 1.49 -19.49 6.35
N ASP A 31 2.41 -19.36 7.30
CA ASP A 31 3.19 -18.14 7.55
C ASP A 31 4.11 -17.77 6.37
N THR A 32 4.40 -18.72 5.50
CA THR A 32 5.19 -18.50 4.28
C THR A 32 4.45 -19.05 3.07
N GLN A 33 4.35 -18.26 2.02
CA GLN A 33 3.74 -18.67 0.76
C GLN A 33 4.54 -18.13 -0.42
N LYS A 34 4.76 -19.00 -1.41
CA LYS A 34 5.39 -18.63 -2.68
C LYS A 34 4.32 -18.39 -3.73
N ILE A 35 4.39 -17.22 -4.36
CA ILE A 35 3.55 -16.89 -5.52
C ILE A 35 4.39 -17.12 -6.76
N GLU A 36 4.04 -18.13 -7.52
CA GLU A 36 4.73 -18.44 -8.77
C GLU A 36 4.16 -17.58 -9.90
N LYS A 37 5.06 -16.93 -10.64
CA LYS A 37 4.75 -16.20 -11.86
C LYS A 37 5.34 -16.94 -13.04
N ILE A 38 4.53 -17.16 -14.08
CA ILE A 38 4.96 -17.74 -15.32
C ILE A 38 4.80 -16.69 -16.42
N GLY A 39 5.85 -16.40 -17.13
CA GLY A 39 5.83 -15.40 -18.19
C GLY A 39 6.77 -15.77 -19.34
N PHE A 40 6.66 -15.02 -20.43
CA PHE A 40 7.58 -15.10 -21.54
C PHE A 40 8.33 -13.77 -21.63
N GLY A 41 9.62 -13.79 -21.30
CA GLY A 41 10.47 -12.58 -21.34
C GLY A 41 10.79 -12.10 -22.76
N GLN A 42 10.54 -12.91 -23.78
CA GLN A 42 10.89 -12.66 -25.17
C GLN A 42 9.67 -12.74 -26.10
N ARG A 43 9.85 -12.26 -27.32
CA ARG A 43 8.86 -12.42 -28.39
C ARG A 43 8.69 -13.91 -28.71
N ILE A 44 7.46 -14.42 -28.61
CA ILE A 44 7.12 -15.82 -28.89
C ILE A 44 6.80 -16.05 -30.37
N LEU A 45 6.24 -15.04 -31.07
CA LEU A 45 5.90 -15.15 -32.46
C LEU A 45 7.13 -14.97 -33.36
N ARG A 46 7.28 -15.86 -34.32
CA ARG A 46 8.32 -15.83 -35.35
C ARG A 46 7.67 -15.87 -36.74
N ALA A 47 8.42 -15.47 -37.76
CA ALA A 47 7.96 -15.60 -39.13
C ALA A 47 7.93 -17.09 -39.51
N ALA A 48 6.76 -17.56 -39.97
CA ALA A 48 6.61 -18.93 -40.44
C ALA A 48 7.15 -19.07 -41.88
N GLN A 49 7.80 -20.20 -42.16
CA GLN A 49 8.11 -20.65 -43.51
C GLN A 49 7.47 -22.00 -43.74
N GLU A 50 6.77 -22.15 -44.88
CA GLU A 50 6.13 -23.40 -45.23
C GLU A 50 7.17 -24.53 -45.34
N GLY A 51 6.86 -25.68 -44.74
CA GLY A 51 7.73 -26.85 -44.75
C GLY A 51 8.96 -26.79 -43.81
N LYS A 52 9.14 -25.72 -42.99
CA LYS A 52 10.24 -25.62 -42.02
C LYS A 52 9.71 -25.54 -40.59
N ALA A 53 10.25 -26.40 -39.74
CA ALA A 53 10.06 -26.28 -38.28
C ALA A 53 10.94 -25.16 -37.71
N LEU A 54 10.50 -24.55 -36.61
CA LEU A 54 11.34 -23.60 -35.87
C LEU A 54 12.57 -24.31 -35.28
N ALA A 55 13.72 -23.68 -35.43
CA ALA A 55 14.95 -24.13 -34.77
C ALA A 55 14.82 -24.03 -33.25
N ASP A 56 15.57 -24.81 -32.50
CA ASP A 56 15.43 -24.90 -31.03
C ASP A 56 15.78 -23.59 -30.33
N ASP A 57 16.70 -22.80 -30.89
CA ASP A 57 17.06 -21.45 -30.41
C ASP A 57 15.96 -20.39 -30.62
N GLN A 58 14.98 -20.69 -31.49
CA GLN A 58 13.85 -19.82 -31.81
C GLN A 58 12.60 -20.15 -31.00
N LYS A 59 12.60 -21.27 -30.30
CA LYS A 59 11.49 -21.68 -29.43
C LYS A 59 11.47 -20.83 -28.15
N ALA A 60 10.30 -20.33 -27.81
CA ALA A 60 10.13 -19.58 -26.58
C ALA A 60 10.06 -20.54 -25.38
N VAL A 61 10.86 -20.28 -24.38
CA VAL A 61 10.83 -21.02 -23.10
C VAL A 61 10.15 -20.12 -22.06
N PRO A 62 9.15 -20.62 -21.31
CA PRO A 62 8.56 -19.86 -20.21
C PRO A 62 9.59 -19.61 -19.12
N THR A 63 9.63 -18.38 -18.61
CA THR A 63 10.41 -17.99 -17.44
C THR A 63 9.52 -18.03 -16.22
N THR A 64 9.96 -18.70 -15.17
CA THR A 64 9.30 -18.73 -13.88
C THR A 64 10.05 -17.84 -12.89
N SER A 65 9.32 -17.02 -12.15
CA SER A 65 9.86 -16.28 -11.01
C SER A 65 8.91 -16.43 -9.83
N THR A 66 9.41 -16.30 -8.63
CA THR A 66 8.63 -16.43 -7.39
C THR A 66 8.70 -15.16 -6.58
N VAL A 67 7.58 -14.81 -5.96
CA VAL A 67 7.51 -13.80 -4.91
C VAL A 67 7.24 -14.53 -3.60
N ASP A 68 8.16 -14.38 -2.66
CA ASP A 68 8.07 -15.04 -1.37
C ASP A 68 7.42 -14.09 -0.36
N LEU A 69 6.25 -14.45 0.16
CA LEU A 69 5.59 -13.80 1.28
C LEU A 69 5.96 -14.52 2.57
N SER A 70 6.33 -13.75 3.60
CA SER A 70 6.67 -14.26 4.93
C SER A 70 6.03 -13.37 5.98
N THR A 71 4.86 -13.78 6.48
CA THR A 71 4.08 -12.97 7.41
C THR A 71 4.76 -12.82 8.76
N LYS A 72 4.64 -11.62 9.32
CA LYS A 72 5.05 -11.27 10.69
C LYS A 72 3.81 -11.01 11.54
N GLU A 73 3.91 -11.34 12.81
CA GLU A 73 2.83 -11.18 13.76
C GLU A 73 2.84 -9.79 14.37
N VAL A 74 1.68 -9.16 14.36
CA VAL A 74 1.40 -7.91 15.07
C VAL A 74 0.27 -8.16 16.07
N ILE A 75 0.32 -7.48 17.21
CA ILE A 75 -0.63 -7.63 18.30
C ILE A 75 -1.18 -6.28 18.72
N ALA A 76 -2.46 -6.23 19.02
CA ALA A 76 -3.11 -5.14 19.72
C ALA A 76 -3.85 -5.68 20.94
N GLU A 77 -3.68 -5.04 22.10
CA GLU A 77 -4.36 -5.38 23.35
C GLU A 77 -5.13 -4.16 23.84
N ILE A 78 -6.39 -4.39 24.21
CA ILE A 78 -7.28 -3.34 24.72
C ILE A 78 -7.90 -3.85 26.01
N ASP A 79 -7.76 -3.03 27.06
CA ASP A 79 -8.38 -3.25 28.37
C ASP A 79 -9.63 -2.40 28.53
N ILE A 80 -10.75 -3.02 28.91
CA ILE A 80 -12.01 -2.34 29.18
C ILE A 80 -12.42 -2.65 30.62
N THR A 81 -12.49 -1.63 31.45
CA THR A 81 -12.91 -1.81 32.85
C THR A 81 -14.41 -2.06 32.97
N TYR A 82 -14.84 -2.76 34.02
CA TYR A 82 -16.25 -2.98 34.29
C TYR A 82 -17.00 -1.67 34.47
N ASP A 83 -16.38 -0.69 35.11
CA ASP A 83 -16.97 0.63 35.31
C ASP A 83 -17.28 1.32 33.97
N THR A 84 -16.38 1.19 33.00
CA THR A 84 -16.60 1.71 31.61
C THR A 84 -17.79 1.00 30.94
N LEU A 85 -17.94 -0.30 31.16
CA LEU A 85 -19.05 -1.07 30.57
C LEU A 85 -20.40 -0.75 31.24
N GLU A 86 -20.41 -0.59 32.55
CA GLU A 86 -21.63 -0.33 33.32
C GLU A 86 -22.16 1.10 33.14
N ASN A 87 -21.27 2.07 32.97
CA ASN A 87 -21.59 3.48 32.80
C ASN A 87 -21.73 3.93 31.34
N ASN A 88 -21.66 3.01 30.38
CA ASN A 88 -21.75 3.35 28.98
C ASN A 88 -23.18 3.47 28.48
N ILE A 89 -23.41 4.46 27.61
CA ILE A 89 -24.72 4.78 27.00
C ILE A 89 -25.19 3.69 26.02
N GLU A 90 -24.26 2.90 25.42
CA GLU A 90 -24.56 1.94 24.35
C GLU A 90 -25.07 0.57 24.84
N GLY A 91 -24.95 0.25 26.15
CA GLY A 91 -25.49 -0.99 26.72
C GLY A 91 -24.95 -2.26 26.03
N GLU A 92 -25.86 -3.14 25.58
CA GLU A 92 -25.49 -4.43 24.96
C GLU A 92 -24.78 -4.30 23.61
N GLY A 93 -24.88 -3.16 22.91
CA GLY A 93 -24.21 -2.88 21.62
C GLY A 93 -22.74 -2.49 21.73
N LEU A 94 -22.25 -2.25 22.94
CA LEU A 94 -20.89 -1.77 23.18
C LEU A 94 -19.80 -2.70 22.61
N GLN A 95 -20.01 -4.01 22.70
CA GLN A 95 -19.03 -4.97 22.20
C GLN A 95 -18.86 -4.88 20.68
N ASP A 96 -19.94 -4.73 19.94
CA ASP A 96 -19.90 -4.59 18.48
C ASP A 96 -19.27 -3.26 18.07
N THR A 97 -19.60 -2.17 18.76
CA THR A 97 -18.99 -0.85 18.56
C THR A 97 -17.49 -0.87 18.80
N ILE A 98 -17.03 -1.50 19.88
CA ILE A 98 -15.59 -1.63 20.17
C ILE A 98 -14.89 -2.46 19.11
N MET A 99 -15.52 -3.55 18.65
CA MET A 99 -14.94 -4.36 17.55
C MET A 99 -14.82 -3.57 16.27
N GLN A 100 -15.77 -2.70 15.95
CA GLN A 100 -15.70 -1.83 14.78
C GLN A 100 -14.57 -0.80 14.91
N ILE A 101 -14.50 -0.09 16.02
CA ILE A 101 -13.42 0.89 16.29
C ILE A 101 -12.05 0.22 16.26
N LEU A 102 -11.93 -0.98 16.82
CA LEU A 102 -10.70 -1.76 16.80
C LEU A 102 -10.30 -2.13 15.35
N ALA A 103 -11.26 -2.52 14.51
CA ALA A 103 -11.02 -2.86 13.13
C ALA A 103 -10.56 -1.62 12.32
N GLU A 104 -11.23 -0.47 12.53
CA GLU A 104 -10.86 0.80 11.87
C GLU A 104 -9.45 1.25 12.27
N ARG A 105 -9.14 1.19 13.57
CA ARG A 105 -7.80 1.56 14.06
C ARG A 105 -6.73 0.60 13.57
N ALA A 106 -6.98 -0.70 13.63
CA ALA A 106 -6.07 -1.71 13.11
C ALA A 106 -5.81 -1.53 11.60
N ALA A 107 -6.82 -1.09 10.83
CA ALA A 107 -6.65 -0.80 9.42
C ALA A 107 -5.65 0.35 9.18
N VAL A 108 -5.72 1.41 9.99
CA VAL A 108 -4.78 2.54 9.91
C VAL A 108 -3.35 2.11 10.27
N ASP A 109 -3.19 1.34 11.34
CA ASP A 109 -1.88 0.87 11.79
C ASP A 109 -1.28 -0.14 10.78
N ILE A 110 -2.09 -1.02 10.21
CA ILE A 110 -1.67 -1.93 9.13
C ILE A 110 -1.25 -1.15 7.89
N GLU A 111 -1.99 -0.11 7.51
CA GLU A 111 -1.61 0.75 6.39
C GLU A 111 -0.28 1.45 6.65
N GLU A 112 -0.06 1.96 7.86
CA GLU A 112 1.22 2.57 8.25
C GLU A 112 2.37 1.58 8.07
N LEU A 113 2.21 0.36 8.55
CA LEU A 113 3.21 -0.69 8.41
C LEU A 113 3.47 -1.06 6.94
N ILE A 114 2.42 -1.15 6.11
CA ILE A 114 2.53 -1.44 4.68
C ILE A 114 3.24 -0.31 3.93
N VAL A 115 2.99 0.94 4.30
CA VAL A 115 3.58 2.10 3.62
C VAL A 115 5.00 2.36 4.11
N ASN A 116 5.19 2.47 5.42
CA ASN A 116 6.42 2.97 6.05
C ASN A 116 7.28 1.89 6.70
N GLY A 117 6.87 0.62 6.68
CA GLY A 117 7.66 -0.48 7.26
C GLY A 117 9.10 -0.46 6.75
N ASP A 118 10.04 -0.64 7.66
CA ASP A 118 11.47 -0.74 7.37
C ASP A 118 12.14 -1.62 8.43
N THR A 119 12.64 -2.76 8.02
CA THR A 119 13.34 -3.70 8.92
C THR A 119 14.61 -3.12 9.56
N SER A 120 15.05 -1.95 9.11
CA SER A 120 16.16 -1.19 9.71
C SER A 120 15.68 -0.10 10.69
N SER A 121 14.37 0.06 10.88
CA SER A 121 13.80 1.08 11.76
C SER A 121 14.14 0.82 13.23
N SER A 122 14.26 1.89 13.99
CA SER A 122 14.36 1.82 15.46
C SER A 122 13.02 1.56 16.14
N ASP A 123 11.91 1.78 15.43
CA ASP A 123 10.56 1.47 15.89
C ASP A 123 10.29 -0.05 15.72
N PRO A 124 10.05 -0.79 16.83
CA PRO A 124 9.80 -2.23 16.77
C PRO A 124 8.59 -2.61 15.92
N PHE A 125 7.59 -1.74 15.80
CA PHE A 125 6.41 -1.98 14.98
C PHE A 125 6.74 -1.87 13.49
N LEU A 126 7.39 -0.79 13.07
CA LEU A 126 7.78 -0.58 11.67
C LEU A 126 8.89 -1.56 11.22
N ALA A 127 9.68 -2.08 12.15
CA ALA A 127 10.75 -3.05 11.87
C ALA A 127 10.24 -4.46 11.50
N GLN A 128 8.93 -4.72 11.57
CA GLN A 128 8.38 -6.07 11.31
C GLN A 128 8.50 -6.49 9.84
N ILE A 129 8.19 -5.58 8.91
CA ILE A 129 8.24 -5.85 7.47
C ILE A 129 8.83 -4.65 6.71
N ASN A 130 9.24 -4.87 5.46
CA ASN A 130 9.56 -3.77 4.57
C ASN A 130 8.29 -3.31 3.84
N GLY A 131 7.92 -2.06 4.03
CA GLY A 131 6.79 -1.42 3.37
C GLY A 131 7.09 -1.03 1.91
N ILE A 132 6.07 -0.53 1.22
CA ILE A 132 6.16 -0.16 -0.20
C ILE A 132 7.18 0.95 -0.48
N ARG A 133 7.36 1.90 0.45
CA ARG A 133 8.37 2.96 0.33
C ARG A 133 9.79 2.39 0.32
N LYS A 134 10.06 1.37 1.12
CA LYS A 134 11.36 0.72 1.21
C LYS A 134 11.61 -0.24 0.05
N GLN A 135 10.59 -0.99 -0.36
CA GLN A 135 10.69 -2.00 -1.42
C GLN A 135 10.82 -1.39 -2.81
N ALA A 136 10.26 -0.18 -3.04
CA ALA A 136 10.35 0.51 -4.32
C ALA A 136 11.78 1.03 -4.55
N ALA A 137 12.65 0.19 -5.12
CA ALA A 137 14.08 0.46 -5.31
C ALA A 137 14.55 0.39 -6.76
N SER A 138 13.79 -0.22 -7.68
CA SER A 138 14.24 -0.46 -9.07
C SER A 138 14.36 0.82 -9.90
N HIS A 139 13.44 1.75 -9.78
CA HIS A 139 13.42 2.99 -10.57
C HIS A 139 13.25 4.20 -9.64
N ILE A 140 14.37 4.70 -9.13
CA ILE A 140 14.40 5.86 -8.24
C ILE A 140 14.70 7.13 -9.04
N VAL A 141 13.86 8.15 -8.86
CA VAL A 141 14.05 9.50 -9.41
C VAL A 141 14.21 10.46 -8.23
N ASP A 142 15.37 11.02 -8.03
CA ASP A 142 15.62 12.03 -6.99
C ASP A 142 15.16 13.41 -7.48
N ALA A 143 14.25 14.02 -6.76
CA ALA A 143 13.78 15.38 -7.01
C ALA A 143 14.64 16.44 -6.27
N ALA A 144 15.56 16.01 -5.40
CA ALA A 144 16.53 16.86 -4.71
C ALA A 144 15.90 18.08 -3.98
N GLY A 145 14.67 17.98 -3.49
CA GLY A 145 13.96 19.09 -2.86
C GLY A 145 13.34 20.10 -3.85
N GLU A 146 13.27 19.74 -5.15
CA GLU A 146 12.55 20.58 -6.13
C GLU A 146 11.08 20.72 -5.75
N GLU A 147 10.52 21.91 -6.03
CA GLU A 147 9.08 22.15 -5.92
C GLU A 147 8.32 21.24 -6.86
N LEU A 148 7.14 20.80 -6.39
CA LEU A 148 6.26 19.96 -7.18
C LEU A 148 6.00 20.57 -8.55
N SER A 149 6.25 19.83 -9.61
CA SER A 149 6.07 20.30 -10.97
C SER A 149 5.63 19.18 -11.91
N ARG A 150 5.07 19.58 -13.06
CA ARG A 150 4.73 18.64 -14.12
C ARG A 150 5.95 17.80 -14.57
N GLN A 151 7.15 18.35 -14.48
CA GLN A 151 8.38 17.69 -14.91
C GLN A 151 8.75 16.52 -13.98
N ILE A 152 8.46 16.65 -12.67
CA ILE A 152 8.69 15.61 -11.68
C ILE A 152 7.86 14.37 -12.03
N PHE A 153 6.55 14.53 -12.24
CA PHE A 153 5.68 13.43 -12.66
C PHE A 153 6.09 12.83 -13.99
N LYS A 154 6.53 13.66 -14.96
CA LYS A 154 7.05 13.18 -16.26
C LYS A 154 8.30 12.34 -16.10
N ARG A 155 9.23 12.70 -15.22
CA ARG A 155 10.43 11.90 -14.92
C ARG A 155 10.04 10.55 -14.32
N GLY A 156 9.17 10.53 -13.32
CA GLY A 156 8.66 9.29 -12.72
C GLY A 156 7.93 8.39 -13.72
N TYR A 157 7.04 8.96 -14.53
CA TYR A 157 6.32 8.21 -15.55
C TYR A 157 7.26 7.55 -16.58
N LYS A 158 8.32 8.26 -16.99
CA LYS A 158 9.32 7.76 -17.94
C LYS A 158 10.29 6.73 -17.33
N ALA A 159 10.40 6.68 -16.02
CA ALA A 159 11.26 5.72 -15.33
C ALA A 159 10.68 4.30 -15.39
N VAL A 160 9.36 4.15 -15.45
CA VAL A 160 8.71 2.84 -15.60
C VAL A 160 8.91 2.34 -17.04
N PRO A 161 9.36 1.09 -17.23
CA PRO A 161 9.48 0.50 -18.56
C PRO A 161 8.16 0.48 -19.34
N PRO A 162 8.15 0.88 -20.64
CA PRO A 162 6.92 0.98 -21.42
C PRO A 162 6.09 -0.31 -21.53
N LYS A 163 6.74 -1.47 -21.35
CA LYS A 163 6.06 -2.78 -21.38
C LYS A 163 4.94 -2.90 -20.34
N TYR A 164 5.04 -2.16 -19.20
CA TYR A 164 4.05 -2.18 -18.13
C TYR A 164 2.99 -1.09 -18.32
N LEU A 165 3.30 0.02 -18.96
CA LEU A 165 2.43 1.17 -19.16
C LEU A 165 1.45 1.02 -20.33
N ARG A 166 0.88 -0.17 -20.54
CA ARG A 166 -0.09 -0.41 -21.63
C ARG A 166 -1.41 0.31 -21.39
N ILE A 167 -1.85 0.38 -20.14
CA ILE A 167 -3.07 1.06 -19.69
C ILE A 167 -2.69 2.01 -18.55
N PRO A 168 -2.22 3.24 -18.86
CA PRO A 168 -1.74 4.17 -17.83
C PRO A 168 -2.81 4.54 -16.80
N GLN A 169 -4.08 4.52 -17.17
CA GLN A 169 -5.21 4.89 -16.30
C GLN A 169 -5.41 3.91 -15.13
N GLU A 170 -4.92 2.69 -15.24
CA GLU A 170 -4.97 1.70 -14.15
C GLU A 170 -3.86 1.90 -13.12
N PHE A 171 -2.80 2.63 -13.49
CA PHE A 171 -1.74 3.02 -12.55
C PHE A 171 -2.22 4.11 -11.60
N ARG A 172 -1.51 4.29 -10.49
CA ARG A 172 -1.75 5.34 -9.50
C ARG A 172 -0.43 5.96 -9.09
N PHE A 173 -0.45 7.28 -8.90
CA PHE A 173 0.56 7.98 -8.15
C PHE A 173 0.10 8.01 -6.69
N TYR A 174 0.75 7.24 -5.84
CA TYR A 174 0.56 7.27 -4.40
C TYR A 174 1.50 8.30 -3.80
N THR A 175 0.96 9.20 -3.00
CA THR A 175 1.70 10.35 -2.46
C THR A 175 1.15 10.77 -1.11
N SER A 176 1.79 11.77 -0.46
CA SER A 176 1.21 12.43 0.71
C SER A 176 -0.04 13.23 0.33
N PRO A 177 -0.96 13.47 1.28
CA PRO A 177 -2.09 14.38 1.07
C PRO A 177 -1.67 15.79 0.70
N GLY A 178 -0.55 16.28 1.25
CA GLY A 178 -0.02 17.62 0.96
C GLY A 178 0.36 17.77 -0.51
N ILE A 179 1.12 16.82 -1.07
CA ILE A 179 1.46 16.81 -2.50
C ILE A 179 0.20 16.72 -3.38
N GLU A 180 -0.82 15.98 -2.97
CA GLU A 180 -2.08 15.90 -3.72
C GLU A 180 -2.79 17.27 -3.77
N VAL A 181 -2.85 17.98 -2.65
CA VAL A 181 -3.44 19.32 -2.56
C VAL A 181 -2.63 20.33 -3.37
N GLU A 182 -1.31 20.34 -3.21
CA GLU A 182 -0.41 21.21 -3.97
C GLU A 182 -0.53 21.00 -5.49
N TRP A 183 -0.70 19.74 -5.92
CA TRP A 183 -0.94 19.46 -7.34
C TRP A 183 -2.28 20.01 -7.82
N LYS A 184 -3.35 19.87 -7.04
CA LYS A 184 -4.67 20.41 -7.36
C LYS A 184 -4.62 21.92 -7.47
N ASP A 185 -3.93 22.61 -6.56
CA ASP A 185 -3.74 24.05 -6.58
C ASP A 185 -3.01 24.51 -7.85
N ARG A 186 -1.89 23.86 -8.19
CA ARG A 186 -1.15 24.16 -9.44
C ARG A 186 -1.92 23.87 -10.73
N VAL A 187 -2.89 22.96 -10.69
CA VAL A 187 -3.80 22.71 -11.82
C VAL A 187 -4.87 23.79 -11.87
N ALA A 188 -5.37 24.25 -10.71
CA ALA A 188 -6.35 25.30 -10.57
C ALA A 188 -5.84 26.66 -11.06
N ASP A 189 -4.59 26.98 -10.80
CA ASP A 189 -3.92 28.22 -11.26
C ASP A 189 -3.89 28.38 -12.79
N ARG A 190 -4.14 27.30 -13.51
CA ARG A 190 -4.31 27.37 -14.95
C ARG A 190 -5.70 27.91 -15.26
N GLN A 191 -5.79 29.11 -15.78
CA GLN A 191 -7.05 29.77 -16.21
C GLN A 191 -7.80 28.98 -17.30
N THR A 192 -8.24 27.76 -16.97
CA THR A 192 -8.96 26.85 -17.86
C THR A 192 -10.10 26.18 -17.09
N SER A 193 -11.13 25.71 -17.79
CA SER A 193 -12.25 24.96 -17.21
C SER A 193 -11.80 23.68 -16.44
N LEU A 194 -10.63 23.17 -16.74
CA LEU A 194 -10.00 22.05 -15.98
C LEU A 194 -9.48 22.49 -14.61
N GLY A 195 -9.08 23.77 -14.45
CA GLY A 195 -8.70 24.33 -13.15
C GLY A 195 -9.88 24.35 -12.18
N ASP A 196 -11.02 24.84 -12.62
CA ASP A 196 -12.24 24.88 -11.80
C ASP A 196 -12.71 23.48 -11.39
N ALA A 197 -12.60 22.49 -12.28
CA ALA A 197 -12.93 21.09 -11.98
C ALA A 197 -11.98 20.45 -10.95
N ALA A 198 -10.72 20.83 -10.92
CA ALA A 198 -9.74 20.33 -9.96
C ALA A 198 -10.06 20.79 -8.52
N VAL A 199 -10.52 22.04 -8.36
CA VAL A 199 -10.95 22.61 -7.07
C VAL A 199 -12.26 21.99 -6.59
N GLN A 200 -13.18 21.69 -7.51
CA GLN A 200 -14.51 21.12 -7.18
C GLN A 200 -14.48 19.61 -6.85
N GLY A 201 -13.33 19.02 -6.61
CA GLY A 201 -13.20 17.61 -6.22
C GLY A 201 -13.10 16.63 -7.40
N GLY A 202 -12.80 17.13 -8.60
CA GLY A 202 -12.46 16.29 -9.75
C GLY A 202 -11.22 15.40 -9.47
N LEU A 203 -11.15 14.25 -10.14
CA LEU A 203 -10.00 13.34 -10.04
C LEU A 203 -8.72 14.09 -10.40
N SER A 204 -7.84 14.23 -9.41
CA SER A 204 -6.49 14.75 -9.64
C SER A 204 -5.71 13.72 -10.46
N SER A 205 -5.19 14.12 -11.62
CA SER A 205 -4.40 13.24 -12.48
C SER A 205 -3.18 13.96 -13.07
N ALA A 206 -2.09 13.21 -13.24
CA ALA A 206 -0.91 13.68 -13.96
C ALA A 206 -0.63 12.74 -15.13
N PHE A 207 -0.61 13.26 -16.36
CA PHE A 207 -0.42 12.47 -17.59
C PHE A 207 -1.40 11.30 -17.75
N GLY A 208 -2.66 11.48 -17.33
CA GLY A 208 -3.69 10.44 -17.40
C GLY A 208 -3.63 9.38 -16.30
N VAL A 209 -2.68 9.50 -15.39
CA VAL A 209 -2.55 8.64 -14.20
C VAL A 209 -3.14 9.37 -13.00
N PRO A 210 -4.14 8.81 -12.30
CA PRO A 210 -4.71 9.40 -11.11
C PRO A 210 -3.70 9.52 -9.96
N LEU A 211 -3.78 10.63 -9.21
CA LEU A 211 -3.09 10.81 -7.93
C LEU A 211 -4.01 10.35 -6.79
N LYS A 212 -3.41 9.73 -5.79
CA LYS A 212 -4.09 9.32 -4.56
C LYS A 212 -3.21 9.63 -3.35
N GLY A 213 -3.67 10.55 -2.51
CA GLY A 213 -3.05 10.82 -1.22
C GLY A 213 -3.29 9.67 -0.23
N ILE A 214 -2.26 9.26 0.46
CA ILE A 214 -2.29 8.27 1.54
C ILE A 214 -1.91 9.00 2.82
N ALA A 215 -2.80 9.00 3.82
CA ALA A 215 -2.60 9.71 5.08
C ALA A 215 -1.32 9.30 5.80
N ASN A 216 -0.97 8.01 5.73
CA ASN A 216 0.22 7.46 6.38
C ASN A 216 1.52 7.69 5.58
N MET A 217 1.45 8.29 4.39
CA MET A 217 2.63 8.67 3.62
C MET A 217 3.09 10.07 4.00
N GLN A 218 3.56 10.21 5.26
CA GLN A 218 3.92 11.50 5.83
C GLN A 218 5.22 12.04 5.24
N PRO A 219 5.37 13.39 5.18
CA PRO A 219 6.60 14.05 4.81
C PRO A 219 7.71 13.77 5.82
N TYR A 220 8.94 13.95 5.37
CA TYR A 220 10.13 13.90 6.19
C TYR A 220 11.05 15.06 5.83
N THR A 221 11.89 15.47 6.77
CA THR A 221 12.74 16.64 6.64
C THR A 221 14.11 16.28 6.07
N ILE A 222 14.57 17.03 5.08
CA ILE A 222 15.92 16.95 4.53
C ILE A 222 16.64 18.29 4.70
N GLY A 223 17.98 18.27 4.71
CA GLY A 223 18.82 19.47 4.85
C GLY A 223 19.60 19.50 6.17
N GLU A 224 20.43 20.53 6.32
CA GLU A 224 21.18 20.81 7.55
C GLU A 224 20.36 21.69 8.48
N ALA A 225 20.76 21.79 9.74
CA ALA A 225 20.00 22.39 10.83
C ALA A 225 19.42 23.79 10.55
N ASP A 226 20.07 24.58 9.69
CA ASP A 226 19.65 25.96 9.39
C ASP A 226 18.84 26.08 8.06
N ALA A 227 18.72 25.01 7.28
CA ALA A 227 18.03 25.01 5.98
C ALA A 227 17.29 23.68 5.74
N THR A 228 16.28 23.43 6.56
CA THR A 228 15.46 22.22 6.46
C THR A 228 14.33 22.41 5.44
N THR A 229 14.03 21.39 4.68
CA THR A 229 12.90 21.34 3.74
C THR A 229 12.10 20.08 3.98
N ASP A 230 10.78 20.23 4.14
CA ASP A 230 9.89 19.10 4.22
C ASP A 230 9.63 18.54 2.83
N VAL A 231 9.84 17.26 2.69
CA VAL A 231 9.73 16.54 1.42
C VAL A 231 8.95 15.25 1.61
N SER A 232 8.34 14.79 0.54
CA SER A 232 7.65 13.51 0.52
C SER A 232 8.04 12.71 -0.73
N ASP A 233 7.68 11.43 -0.72
CA ASP A 233 7.90 10.53 -1.83
C ASP A 233 6.62 10.37 -2.66
N ILE A 234 6.78 10.05 -3.95
CA ILE A 234 5.69 9.67 -4.84
C ILE A 234 6.01 8.29 -5.41
N ILE A 235 5.07 7.36 -5.31
CA ILE A 235 5.22 6.00 -5.83
C ILE A 235 4.25 5.81 -6.99
N LEU A 236 4.76 5.49 -8.16
CA LEU A 236 3.96 5.13 -9.33
C LEU A 236 3.95 3.62 -9.47
N THR A 237 2.78 3.02 -9.36
CA THR A 237 2.58 1.58 -9.56
C THR A 237 1.14 1.26 -9.92
N HIS A 238 0.91 0.04 -10.42
CA HIS A 238 -0.44 -0.48 -10.57
C HIS A 238 -0.94 -0.97 -9.19
N PRO A 239 -2.18 -0.63 -8.75
CA PRO A 239 -2.70 -1.03 -7.44
C PRO A 239 -2.58 -2.54 -7.15
N LYS A 240 -2.94 -3.37 -8.11
CA LYS A 240 -2.88 -4.83 -7.97
C LYS A 240 -1.45 -5.40 -7.98
N ASN A 241 -0.45 -4.57 -8.27
CA ASN A 241 0.96 -4.94 -8.14
C ASN A 241 1.40 -5.00 -6.67
N ILE A 242 0.63 -4.37 -5.78
CA ILE A 242 0.86 -4.44 -4.34
C ILE A 242 0.10 -5.65 -3.83
N ILE A 243 0.84 -6.64 -3.34
CA ILE A 243 0.28 -7.86 -2.75
C ILE A 243 0.36 -7.75 -1.24
N LEU A 244 -0.76 -7.99 -0.59
CA LEU A 244 -0.88 -8.08 0.86
C LEU A 244 -1.21 -9.52 1.22
N GLY A 245 -0.30 -10.19 1.90
CA GLY A 245 -0.50 -11.54 2.44
C GLY A 245 -1.02 -11.48 3.86
N PHE A 246 -2.17 -12.10 4.13
CA PHE A 246 -2.67 -12.32 5.48
C PHE A 246 -2.71 -13.82 5.76
N SER A 247 -2.07 -14.27 6.86
CA SER A 247 -2.19 -15.66 7.25
C SER A 247 -3.58 -15.92 7.87
N ARG A 248 -4.01 -17.18 7.89
CA ARG A 248 -5.32 -17.61 8.44
C ARG A 248 -5.54 -17.24 9.90
N ASN A 249 -4.53 -16.79 10.60
CA ASN A 249 -4.54 -16.67 12.06
C ASN A 249 -4.84 -15.25 12.56
N ILE A 250 -5.72 -14.48 11.87
CA ILE A 250 -6.30 -13.30 12.53
C ILE A 250 -7.22 -13.80 13.64
N ARG A 251 -6.84 -13.53 14.89
CA ARG A 251 -7.59 -13.91 16.07
C ARG A 251 -7.96 -12.67 16.85
N ILE A 252 -9.20 -12.62 17.29
CA ILE A 252 -9.61 -11.72 18.35
C ILE A 252 -10.08 -12.61 19.49
N GLU A 253 -9.40 -12.50 20.60
CA GLU A 253 -9.70 -13.25 21.82
C GLU A 253 -10.14 -12.27 22.90
N VAL A 254 -11.17 -12.63 23.62
CA VAL A 254 -11.70 -11.81 24.73
C VAL A 254 -11.63 -12.66 26.00
N ASP A 255 -10.97 -12.13 27.00
CA ASP A 255 -10.88 -12.76 28.32
C ASP A 255 -11.28 -11.76 29.42
N LYS A 256 -11.52 -12.29 30.62
CA LYS A 256 -11.92 -11.52 31.80
C LYS A 256 -10.86 -11.63 32.88
N ASP A 257 -10.28 -10.49 33.24
CA ASP A 257 -9.50 -10.42 34.48
C ASP A 257 -10.40 -9.98 35.64
N ILE A 258 -10.85 -10.97 36.41
CA ILE A 258 -11.74 -10.74 37.56
C ILE A 258 -11.01 -9.96 38.66
N ARG A 259 -9.69 -10.07 38.78
CA ARG A 259 -8.91 -9.39 39.81
C ARG A 259 -8.77 -7.91 39.50
N ALA A 260 -8.47 -7.59 38.25
CA ALA A 260 -8.37 -6.22 37.77
C ALA A 260 -9.74 -5.62 37.39
N ARG A 261 -10.83 -6.40 37.39
CA ARG A 261 -12.18 -6.00 36.98
C ARG A 261 -12.19 -5.40 35.56
N LYS A 262 -11.57 -6.11 34.62
CA LYS A 262 -11.48 -5.67 33.22
C LYS A 262 -11.75 -6.82 32.27
N PHE A 263 -12.19 -6.47 31.07
CA PHE A 263 -12.15 -7.32 29.88
C PHE A 263 -10.89 -7.01 29.12
N ILE A 264 -10.21 -8.02 28.65
CA ILE A 264 -9.02 -7.93 27.83
C ILE A 264 -9.41 -8.42 26.44
N ILE A 265 -9.26 -7.56 25.45
CA ILE A 265 -9.47 -7.89 24.04
C ILE A 265 -8.11 -7.89 23.38
N VAL A 266 -7.69 -9.05 22.87
CA VAL A 266 -6.42 -9.21 22.17
C VAL A 266 -6.71 -9.50 20.70
N LEU A 267 -6.16 -8.67 19.83
CA LEU A 267 -6.16 -8.89 18.39
C LEU A 267 -4.75 -9.29 17.97
N THR A 268 -4.63 -10.41 17.27
CA THR A 268 -3.38 -10.83 16.63
C THR A 268 -3.60 -10.95 15.13
N ALA A 269 -2.70 -10.38 14.35
CA ALA A 269 -2.71 -10.48 12.90
C ALA A 269 -1.32 -10.83 12.39
N LYS A 270 -1.26 -11.64 11.33
CA LYS A 270 -0.01 -11.94 10.63
C LYS A 270 -0.14 -11.44 9.21
N LEU A 271 0.78 -10.56 8.82
CA LEU A 271 0.75 -9.94 7.49
C LEU A 271 2.15 -9.77 6.90
N ASP A 272 2.21 -9.64 5.59
CA ASP A 272 3.38 -9.24 4.81
C ASP A 272 2.91 -8.47 3.58
N SER A 273 3.75 -7.60 3.04
CA SER A 273 3.49 -6.87 1.81
C SER A 273 4.64 -7.01 0.84
N LYS A 274 4.35 -7.23 -0.45
CA LYS A 274 5.33 -7.32 -1.53
C LYS A 274 4.80 -6.71 -2.81
N PHE A 275 5.71 -6.23 -3.66
CA PHE A 275 5.39 -6.00 -5.06
C PHE A 275 5.42 -7.32 -5.82
N GLU A 276 4.41 -7.54 -6.68
CA GLU A 276 4.42 -8.68 -7.61
C GLU A 276 5.53 -8.52 -8.64
N GLU A 277 5.69 -7.30 -9.16
CA GLU A 277 6.72 -6.93 -10.12
C GLU A 277 7.33 -5.59 -9.73
N GLU A 278 8.55 -5.62 -9.19
CA GLU A 278 9.24 -4.41 -8.75
C GLU A 278 9.64 -3.53 -9.93
N ASP A 279 9.99 -4.13 -11.08
CA ASP A 279 10.26 -3.41 -12.33
C ASP A 279 9.09 -2.54 -12.81
N ALA A 280 7.87 -2.81 -12.37
CA ALA A 280 6.67 -2.03 -12.70
C ALA A 280 6.42 -0.87 -11.72
N VAL A 281 7.41 -0.55 -10.87
CA VAL A 281 7.31 0.50 -9.86
C VAL A 281 8.34 1.58 -10.14
N ALA A 282 7.93 2.86 -10.05
CA ALA A 282 8.87 3.97 -9.98
C ALA A 282 8.62 4.77 -8.70
N LYS A 283 9.69 5.19 -8.06
CA LYS A 283 9.68 6.01 -6.86
C LYS A 283 10.37 7.34 -7.13
N ILE A 284 9.67 8.43 -6.86
CA ILE A 284 10.24 9.77 -6.86
C ILE A 284 10.46 10.14 -5.40
N VAL A 285 11.69 10.48 -5.05
CA VAL A 285 12.05 10.82 -3.67
C VAL A 285 12.36 12.31 -3.52
N LYS A 286 12.21 12.83 -2.32
CA LYS A 286 12.56 14.19 -1.93
C LYS A 286 11.83 15.26 -2.76
N VAL A 287 10.55 15.08 -3.01
CA VAL A 287 9.71 16.13 -3.62
C VAL A 287 9.31 17.10 -2.51
N LYS A 288 9.56 18.41 -2.70
CA LYS A 288 9.15 19.44 -1.74
C LYS A 288 7.63 19.47 -1.63
N GLU A 289 7.16 19.48 -0.39
CA GLU A 289 5.75 19.57 -0.04
C GLU A 289 5.32 21.02 0.18
#